data_35f488f1deea686630bb0e6e42046105
#
_entry.id   35f488f1deea686630bb0e6e42046105
#
_cell.length_a   1.000
_cell.length_b   1.000
_cell.length_c   1.000
_cell.angle_alpha   90.00
_cell.angle_beta   90.00
_cell.angle_gamma   90.00
#
_symmetry.space_group_name_H-M   'P 1'
#
loop_
_entity.id
_entity.type
_entity.pdbx_description
1 polymer ?
#
loop_
_entity_poly.entity_id
_entity_poly.type
_entity_poly.pdbx_seq_one_letter_code
_entity_poly.pdbx_strand_id
1 'polypeptide(L)'
;MTRSKARGYHHGDLREALVTAGRKLVEEKGIRGFTLRECARRAEVSHAAPAHHFASMDDLLAELVRRGFAELTAAMTTESDRAADEEPTSRLVGLGVGYMAFAAANPTLFQLMFSREANHIEPREGDEGAESVRRLMVAVLDDVIGDAADDVRQQAADLAWATMHGFITLVLEGEIGRRDSSRALKSRGLAALAAMAETVTRLARP
;
A
#
# COMPACT_ATOMS: atom_id res chain seq x y z
N MET A 1 31.90 -41.22 5.81
CA MET A 1 30.53 -41.09 5.24
C MET A 1 29.68 -40.32 6.22
N THR A 2 29.64 -39.00 6.04
CA THR A 2 28.90 -38.09 6.94
C THR A 2 27.55 -37.76 6.26
N ARG A 3 26.46 -38.33 6.83
CA ARG A 3 25.09 -38.03 6.40
C ARG A 3 24.80 -36.56 6.74
N SER A 4 24.67 -35.71 5.72
CA SER A 4 24.09 -34.38 5.86
C SER A 4 22.70 -34.49 6.46
N LYS A 5 22.51 -33.89 7.65
CA LYS A 5 21.19 -33.68 8.27
C LYS A 5 20.37 -32.78 7.34
N ALA A 6 19.34 -33.37 6.70
CA ALA A 6 18.28 -32.58 6.07
C ALA A 6 17.66 -31.71 7.16
N ARG A 7 17.83 -30.37 7.08
CA ARG A 7 17.08 -29.39 7.86
C ARG A 7 15.60 -29.62 7.55
N GLY A 8 14.82 -29.95 8.57
CA GLY A 8 13.37 -30.07 8.45
C GLY A 8 12.82 -28.75 7.90
N TYR A 9 12.30 -28.80 6.70
CA TYR A 9 11.64 -27.69 6.04
C TYR A 9 10.29 -27.48 6.73
N HIS A 10 10.15 -26.42 7.56
CA HIS A 10 8.89 -26.08 8.19
C HIS A 10 7.96 -25.49 7.13
N HIS A 11 6.71 -25.95 7.02
CA HIS A 11 5.73 -25.50 6.02
C HIS A 11 5.50 -23.96 6.05
N GLY A 12 5.68 -23.30 7.22
CA GLY A 12 5.64 -21.86 7.35
C GLY A 12 6.77 -21.15 6.60
N ASP A 13 7.99 -21.69 6.65
CA ASP A 13 9.16 -21.09 6.02
C ASP A 13 9.04 -21.07 4.49
N LEU A 14 8.43 -22.12 3.90
CA LEU A 14 8.26 -22.20 2.44
C LEU A 14 7.26 -21.18 1.91
N ARG A 15 6.11 -21.01 2.57
CA ARG A 15 5.12 -20.01 2.17
C ARG A 15 5.73 -18.61 2.20
N GLU A 16 6.44 -18.27 3.27
CA GLU A 16 7.14 -16.98 3.40
C GLU A 16 8.27 -16.80 2.37
N ALA A 17 9.03 -17.84 2.08
CA ALA A 17 10.05 -17.82 1.05
C ALA A 17 9.45 -17.53 -0.35
N LEU A 18 8.31 -18.13 -0.68
CA LEU A 18 7.59 -17.89 -1.94
C LEU A 18 7.04 -16.46 -2.01
N VAL A 19 6.46 -15.95 -0.92
CA VAL A 19 5.97 -14.56 -0.86
C VAL A 19 7.12 -13.56 -1.03
N THR A 20 8.23 -13.79 -0.32
CA THR A 20 9.44 -12.95 -0.42
C THR A 20 10.01 -12.97 -1.83
N ALA A 21 10.10 -14.15 -2.45
CA ALA A 21 10.57 -14.30 -3.82
C ALA A 21 9.62 -13.63 -4.82
N GLY A 22 8.31 -13.77 -4.59
CA GLY A 22 7.28 -13.14 -5.40
C GLY A 22 7.35 -11.62 -5.35
N ARG A 23 7.50 -11.04 -4.13
CA ARG A 23 7.65 -9.59 -3.97
C ARG A 23 8.86 -9.05 -4.74
N LYS A 24 10.02 -9.66 -4.57
CA LYS A 24 11.23 -9.29 -5.32
C LYS A 24 11.04 -9.40 -6.83
N LEU A 25 10.32 -10.44 -7.27
CA LEU A 25 10.06 -10.65 -8.70
C LEU A 25 9.15 -9.55 -9.27
N VAL A 26 8.11 -9.15 -8.54
CA VAL A 26 7.23 -8.03 -8.92
C VAL A 26 8.04 -6.73 -9.00
N GLU A 27 8.88 -6.45 -8.01
CA GLU A 27 9.71 -5.23 -7.98
C GLU A 27 10.69 -5.14 -9.15
N GLU A 28 11.31 -6.28 -9.54
CA GLU A 28 12.33 -6.31 -10.58
C GLU A 28 11.76 -6.41 -12.00
N LYS A 29 10.68 -7.17 -12.20
CA LYS A 29 10.16 -7.52 -13.53
C LYS A 29 8.73 -7.06 -13.78
N GLY A 30 8.08 -6.51 -12.79
CA GLY A 30 6.65 -6.19 -12.85
C GLY A 30 5.77 -7.43 -12.93
N ILE A 31 4.46 -7.20 -13.09
CA ILE A 31 3.45 -8.27 -13.15
C ILE A 31 3.65 -9.17 -14.38
N ARG A 32 4.02 -8.60 -15.53
CA ARG A 32 4.20 -9.35 -16.79
C ARG A 32 5.30 -10.40 -16.71
N GLY A 33 6.31 -10.23 -15.85
CA GLY A 33 7.40 -11.19 -15.63
C GLY A 33 7.14 -12.16 -14.48
N PHE A 34 5.96 -12.08 -13.84
CA PHE A 34 5.63 -12.86 -12.65
C PHE A 34 5.12 -14.26 -13.03
N THR A 35 5.75 -15.29 -12.50
CA THR A 35 5.31 -16.69 -12.64
C THR A 35 5.62 -17.49 -11.37
N LEU A 36 4.76 -18.46 -11.02
CA LEU A 36 5.01 -19.37 -9.90
C LEU A 36 6.32 -20.16 -10.05
N ARG A 37 6.66 -20.53 -11.29
CA ARG A 37 7.89 -21.24 -11.59
C ARG A 37 9.14 -20.42 -11.25
N GLU A 38 9.12 -19.14 -11.59
CA GLU A 38 10.26 -18.23 -11.30
C GLU A 38 10.31 -17.92 -9.79
N CYS A 39 9.16 -17.81 -9.11
CA CYS A 39 9.11 -17.70 -7.65
C CYS A 39 9.72 -18.93 -6.97
N ALA A 40 9.36 -20.15 -7.42
CA ALA A 40 9.93 -21.40 -6.90
C ALA A 40 11.45 -21.46 -7.10
N ARG A 41 11.92 -21.10 -8.29
CA ARG A 41 13.35 -21.03 -8.61
C ARG A 41 14.10 -20.06 -7.69
N ARG A 42 13.56 -18.88 -7.42
CA ARG A 42 14.14 -17.87 -6.52
C ARG A 42 14.08 -18.26 -5.05
N ALA A 43 13.05 -19.00 -4.67
CA ALA A 43 12.92 -19.57 -3.32
C ALA A 43 13.76 -20.84 -3.13
N GLU A 44 14.51 -21.29 -4.17
CA GLU A 44 15.34 -22.49 -4.17
C GLU A 44 14.57 -23.77 -3.81
N VAL A 45 13.31 -23.85 -4.30
CA VAL A 45 12.44 -25.00 -4.06
C VAL A 45 12.04 -25.68 -5.37
N SER A 46 11.48 -26.89 -5.27
CA SER A 46 10.99 -27.60 -6.44
C SER A 46 9.84 -26.85 -7.13
N HIS A 47 9.69 -27.00 -8.45
CA HIS A 47 8.62 -26.37 -9.21
C HIS A 47 7.22 -26.79 -8.78
N ALA A 48 7.06 -27.93 -8.11
CA ALA A 48 5.79 -28.41 -7.57
C ALA A 48 5.47 -27.80 -6.19
N ALA A 49 6.46 -27.28 -5.47
CA ALA A 49 6.31 -26.79 -4.11
C ALA A 49 5.29 -25.65 -3.96
N PRO A 50 5.21 -24.64 -4.89
CA PRO A 50 4.21 -23.58 -4.76
C PRO A 50 2.77 -24.07 -4.73
N ALA A 51 2.42 -25.12 -5.47
CA ALA A 51 1.05 -25.64 -5.56
C ALA A 51 0.48 -26.15 -4.22
N HIS A 52 1.34 -26.43 -3.23
CA HIS A 52 0.91 -26.80 -1.88
C HIS A 52 0.51 -25.59 -1.01
N HIS A 53 0.86 -24.37 -1.43
CA HIS A 53 0.63 -23.15 -0.67
C HIS A 53 -0.22 -22.13 -1.42
N PHE A 54 -0.15 -22.12 -2.75
CA PHE A 54 -0.87 -21.22 -3.65
C PHE A 54 -1.42 -22.04 -4.81
N ALA A 55 -2.74 -22.11 -4.92
CA ALA A 55 -3.41 -22.90 -5.97
C ALA A 55 -3.16 -22.30 -7.36
N SER A 56 -2.92 -20.98 -7.44
CA SER A 56 -2.70 -20.24 -8.67
C SER A 56 -1.65 -19.13 -8.48
N MET A 57 -1.25 -18.52 -9.59
CA MET A 57 -0.48 -17.28 -9.58
C MET A 57 -1.24 -16.16 -8.90
N ASP A 58 -2.55 -16.08 -9.14
CA ASP A 58 -3.41 -15.05 -8.58
C ASP A 58 -3.51 -15.15 -7.06
N ASP A 59 -3.47 -16.36 -6.49
CA ASP A 59 -3.41 -16.55 -5.04
C ASP A 59 -2.14 -15.96 -4.40
N LEU A 60 -1.00 -16.08 -5.08
CA LEU A 60 0.25 -15.47 -4.60
C LEU A 60 0.23 -13.96 -4.79
N LEU A 61 -0.32 -13.46 -5.90
CA LEU A 61 -0.51 -12.01 -6.11
C LEU A 61 -1.48 -11.43 -5.08
N ALA A 62 -2.60 -12.12 -4.78
CA ALA A 62 -3.54 -11.73 -3.73
C ALA A 62 -2.84 -11.56 -2.38
N GLU A 63 -1.99 -12.51 -2.01
CA GLU A 63 -1.21 -12.43 -0.75
C GLU A 63 -0.24 -11.24 -0.76
N LEU A 64 0.41 -10.94 -1.90
CA LEU A 64 1.27 -9.76 -2.02
C LEU A 64 0.47 -8.46 -1.87
N VAL A 65 -0.68 -8.36 -2.51
CA VAL A 65 -1.60 -7.20 -2.42
C VAL A 65 -2.09 -7.02 -1.00
N ARG A 66 -2.55 -8.10 -0.35
CA ARG A 66 -3.00 -8.08 1.05
C ARG A 66 -1.91 -7.55 1.99
N ARG A 67 -0.68 -8.05 1.87
CA ARG A 67 0.47 -7.56 2.66
C ARG A 67 0.80 -6.11 2.33
N GLY A 68 0.73 -5.75 1.06
CA GLY A 68 0.92 -4.37 0.62
C GLY A 68 -0.04 -3.40 1.30
N PHE A 69 -1.33 -3.73 1.38
CA PHE A 69 -2.31 -2.90 2.09
C PHE A 69 -2.07 -2.85 3.60
N ALA A 70 -1.67 -3.96 4.23
CA ALA A 70 -1.32 -3.98 5.65
C ALA A 70 -0.09 -3.07 5.94
N GLU A 71 0.94 -3.15 5.11
CA GLU A 71 2.13 -2.29 5.21
C GLU A 71 1.80 -0.81 4.96
N LEU A 72 0.95 -0.53 3.96
CA LEU A 72 0.47 0.83 3.67
C LEU A 72 -0.29 1.40 4.87
N THR A 73 -1.25 0.65 5.42
CA THR A 73 -2.01 1.05 6.60
C THR A 73 -1.08 1.33 7.79
N ALA A 74 -0.10 0.46 8.04
CA ALA A 74 0.88 0.66 9.11
C ALA A 74 1.74 1.91 8.89
N ALA A 75 2.17 2.19 7.66
CA ALA A 75 2.94 3.39 7.34
C ALA A 75 2.11 4.67 7.55
N MET A 76 0.85 4.66 7.13
CA MET A 76 -0.08 5.77 7.34
C MET A 76 -0.35 6.01 8.83
N THR A 77 -0.63 4.95 9.60
CA THR A 77 -0.85 5.03 11.05
C THR A 77 0.38 5.61 11.75
N THR A 78 1.57 5.09 11.42
CA THR A 78 2.83 5.55 12.05
C THR A 78 3.06 7.05 11.87
N GLU A 79 2.84 7.58 10.67
CA GLU A 79 3.04 9.01 10.41
C GLU A 79 1.91 9.87 10.99
N SER A 80 0.68 9.38 11.02
CA SER A 80 -0.45 10.05 11.67
C SER A 80 -0.26 10.12 13.20
N ASP A 81 0.20 9.03 13.83
CA ASP A 81 0.41 8.97 15.27
C ASP A 81 1.57 9.85 15.76
N ARG A 82 2.55 10.16 14.91
CA ARG A 82 3.59 11.14 15.20
C ARG A 82 3.06 12.55 15.46
N ALA A 83 1.89 12.85 14.91
CA ALA A 83 1.19 14.11 15.08
C ALA A 83 -0.03 13.99 16.04
N ALA A 84 -0.10 12.94 16.87
CA ALA A 84 -1.27 12.67 17.72
C ALA A 84 -1.55 13.78 18.75
N ASP A 85 -0.50 14.44 19.24
CA ASP A 85 -0.60 15.55 20.21
C ASP A 85 -0.77 16.92 19.53
N GLU A 86 -0.89 16.95 18.20
CA GLU A 86 -1.08 18.16 17.41
C GLU A 86 -2.57 18.33 17.00
N GLU A 87 -2.83 19.37 16.18
CA GLU A 87 -4.15 19.59 15.60
C GLU A 87 -4.60 18.40 14.72
N PRO A 88 -5.90 18.04 14.67
CA PRO A 88 -6.39 16.94 13.84
C PRO A 88 -5.98 17.01 12.36
N THR A 89 -5.80 18.22 11.82
CA THR A 89 -5.27 18.44 10.47
C THR A 89 -3.85 17.94 10.28
N SER A 90 -3.01 18.00 11.31
CA SER A 90 -1.62 17.48 11.28
C SER A 90 -1.63 15.95 11.15
N ARG A 91 -2.57 15.27 11.82
CA ARG A 91 -2.78 13.83 11.68
C ARG A 91 -3.22 13.44 10.26
N LEU A 92 -4.11 14.23 9.65
CA LEU A 92 -4.54 14.01 8.27
C LEU A 92 -3.37 14.18 7.27
N VAL A 93 -2.53 15.20 7.46
CA VAL A 93 -1.29 15.37 6.70
C VAL A 93 -0.37 14.17 6.92
N GLY A 94 -0.22 13.70 8.16
CA GLY A 94 0.56 12.50 8.50
C GLY A 94 0.12 11.26 7.74
N LEU A 95 -1.20 11.00 7.63
CA LEU A 95 -1.71 9.91 6.79
C LEU A 95 -1.19 10.00 5.35
N GLY A 96 -1.26 11.19 4.76
CA GLY A 96 -0.78 11.43 3.40
C GLY A 96 0.73 11.24 3.26
N VAL A 97 1.51 11.64 4.27
CA VAL A 97 2.97 11.41 4.31
C VAL A 97 3.28 9.92 4.30
N GLY A 98 2.62 9.14 5.15
CA GLY A 98 2.78 7.68 5.20
C GLY A 98 2.39 7.01 3.88
N TYR A 99 1.27 7.45 3.29
CA TYR A 99 0.80 6.97 1.99
C TYR A 99 1.82 7.19 0.87
N MET A 100 2.32 8.43 0.74
CA MET A 100 3.30 8.78 -0.28
C MET A 100 4.65 8.12 -0.04
N ALA A 101 5.08 8.00 1.22
CA ALA A 101 6.34 7.34 1.57
C ALA A 101 6.31 5.85 1.21
N PHE A 102 5.22 5.15 1.53
CA PHE A 102 5.06 3.74 1.14
C PHE A 102 5.09 3.55 -0.38
N ALA A 103 4.32 4.35 -1.12
CA ALA A 103 4.25 4.27 -2.57
C ALA A 103 5.60 4.55 -3.25
N ALA A 104 6.34 5.55 -2.75
CA ALA A 104 7.69 5.88 -3.25
C ALA A 104 8.72 4.77 -2.95
N ALA A 105 8.59 4.09 -1.81
CA ALA A 105 9.47 2.98 -1.44
C ALA A 105 9.13 1.67 -2.17
N ASN A 106 7.88 1.49 -2.60
CA ASN A 106 7.35 0.26 -3.17
C ASN A 106 6.57 0.51 -4.48
N PRO A 107 7.15 1.19 -5.49
CA PRO A 107 6.39 1.71 -6.63
C PRO A 107 5.66 0.61 -7.41
N THR A 108 6.31 -0.51 -7.69
CA THR A 108 5.71 -1.61 -8.46
C THR A 108 4.64 -2.36 -7.68
N LEU A 109 4.86 -2.59 -6.38
CA LEU A 109 3.85 -3.17 -5.51
C LEU A 109 2.63 -2.24 -5.38
N PHE A 110 2.86 -0.93 -5.21
CA PHE A 110 1.80 0.06 -5.15
C PHE A 110 0.97 0.07 -6.44
N GLN A 111 1.61 0.07 -7.61
CA GLN A 111 0.92 -0.05 -8.89
C GLN A 111 0.11 -1.36 -9.00
N LEU A 112 0.68 -2.49 -8.53
CA LEU A 112 -0.06 -3.76 -8.48
C LEU A 112 -1.31 -3.65 -7.61
N MET A 113 -1.20 -3.11 -6.38
CA MET A 113 -2.31 -3.00 -5.42
C MET A 113 -3.54 -2.27 -5.98
N PHE A 114 -3.33 -1.28 -6.86
CA PHE A 114 -4.38 -0.46 -7.45
C PHE A 114 -4.62 -0.76 -8.95
N SER A 115 -4.01 -1.84 -9.46
CA SER A 115 -4.17 -2.26 -10.85
C SER A 115 -5.52 -2.94 -11.11
N ARG A 116 -5.90 -3.02 -12.38
CA ARG A 116 -7.09 -3.80 -12.79
C ARG A 116 -6.90 -5.29 -12.52
N GLU A 117 -5.67 -5.79 -12.65
CA GLU A 117 -5.31 -7.17 -12.34
C GLU A 117 -5.60 -7.51 -10.87
N ALA A 118 -5.28 -6.61 -9.93
CA ALA A 118 -5.62 -6.78 -8.53
C ALA A 118 -7.14 -6.72 -8.27
N ASN A 119 -7.86 -5.88 -9.01
CA ASN A 119 -9.32 -5.74 -8.87
C ASN A 119 -10.12 -6.99 -9.31
N HIS A 120 -9.51 -7.90 -10.08
CA HIS A 120 -10.09 -9.19 -10.43
C HIS A 120 -9.80 -10.30 -9.42
N ILE A 121 -8.91 -10.03 -8.47
CA ILE A 121 -8.58 -10.96 -7.40
C ILE A 121 -9.67 -10.83 -6.33
N GLU A 122 -10.51 -11.86 -6.19
CA GLU A 122 -11.55 -11.86 -5.16
C GLU A 122 -10.91 -11.74 -3.76
N PRO A 123 -11.35 -10.78 -2.92
CA PRO A 123 -10.91 -10.69 -1.54
C PRO A 123 -11.26 -12.01 -0.81
N ARG A 124 -10.32 -12.54 -0.05
CA ARG A 124 -10.61 -13.68 0.83
C ARG A 124 -11.39 -13.20 2.04
N GLU A 125 -12.19 -14.09 2.63
CA GLU A 125 -12.88 -13.82 3.88
C GLU A 125 -11.90 -13.30 4.95
N GLY A 126 -12.17 -12.12 5.53
CA GLY A 126 -11.28 -11.43 6.46
C GLY A 126 -10.17 -10.60 5.81
N ASP A 127 -10.19 -10.43 4.48
CA ASP A 127 -9.21 -9.60 3.75
C ASP A 127 -9.68 -8.15 3.79
N GLU A 128 -9.11 -7.38 4.71
CA GLU A 128 -9.49 -5.97 4.88
C GLU A 128 -8.88 -5.04 3.82
N GLY A 129 -7.84 -5.47 3.12
CA GLY A 129 -7.21 -4.81 1.97
C GLY A 129 -7.33 -3.29 1.92
N ALA A 130 -7.88 -2.78 0.81
CA ALA A 130 -8.11 -1.34 0.62
C ALA A 130 -9.09 -0.74 1.64
N GLU A 131 -9.99 -1.56 2.20
CA GLU A 131 -10.98 -1.11 3.21
C GLU A 131 -10.31 -0.67 4.52
N SER A 132 -9.18 -1.28 4.92
CA SER A 132 -8.43 -0.84 6.11
C SER A 132 -7.87 0.57 5.93
N VAL A 133 -7.37 0.89 4.74
CA VAL A 133 -6.88 2.24 4.38
C VAL A 133 -8.03 3.24 4.43
N ARG A 134 -9.18 2.88 3.83
CA ARG A 134 -10.36 3.75 3.81
C ARG A 134 -10.87 4.03 5.22
N ARG A 135 -11.01 3.01 6.07
CA ARG A 135 -11.46 3.17 7.46
C ARG A 135 -10.53 4.06 8.28
N LEU A 136 -9.21 3.86 8.13
CA LEU A 136 -8.22 4.70 8.81
C LEU A 136 -8.36 6.17 8.38
N MET A 137 -8.50 6.42 7.08
CA MET A 137 -8.67 7.77 6.55
C MET A 137 -9.97 8.41 7.07
N VAL A 138 -11.10 7.69 7.03
CA VAL A 138 -12.40 8.20 7.52
C VAL A 138 -12.31 8.53 9.01
N ALA A 139 -11.71 7.67 9.84
CA ALA A 139 -11.58 7.92 11.28
C ALA A 139 -10.81 9.23 11.58
N VAL A 140 -9.72 9.50 10.87
CA VAL A 140 -8.97 10.76 11.04
C VAL A 140 -9.73 11.97 10.44
N LEU A 141 -10.45 11.77 9.35
CA LEU A 141 -11.30 12.83 8.79
C LEU A 141 -12.42 13.21 9.77
N ASP A 142 -13.06 12.25 10.43
CA ASP A 142 -14.11 12.51 11.43
C ASP A 142 -13.59 13.37 12.58
N ASP A 143 -12.32 13.19 13.00
CA ASP A 143 -11.68 14.08 13.99
C ASP A 143 -11.52 15.53 13.49
N VAL A 144 -11.34 15.72 12.16
CA VAL A 144 -11.16 17.04 11.53
C VAL A 144 -12.49 17.76 11.31
N ILE A 145 -13.51 17.02 10.82
CA ILE A 145 -14.78 17.61 10.36
C ILE A 145 -15.91 17.54 11.39
N GLY A 146 -15.73 16.78 12.48
CA GLY A 146 -16.72 16.68 13.58
C GLY A 146 -18.09 16.19 13.10
N ASP A 147 -19.16 16.87 13.54
CA ASP A 147 -20.55 16.53 13.23
C ASP A 147 -21.03 17.08 11.86
N ALA A 148 -20.13 17.08 10.86
CA ALA A 148 -20.51 17.52 9.52
C ALA A 148 -21.55 16.59 8.88
N ALA A 149 -22.34 17.12 7.94
CA ALA A 149 -23.32 16.35 7.19
C ALA A 149 -22.66 15.28 6.31
N ASP A 150 -23.40 14.22 5.95
CA ASP A 150 -22.86 13.05 5.23
C ASP A 150 -22.27 13.41 3.85
N ASP A 151 -22.85 14.39 3.16
CA ASP A 151 -22.33 14.87 1.87
C ASP A 151 -20.99 15.60 2.04
N VAL A 152 -20.80 16.34 3.12
CA VAL A 152 -19.52 16.99 3.46
C VAL A 152 -18.47 15.94 3.81
N ARG A 153 -18.85 14.89 4.57
CA ARG A 153 -17.96 13.74 4.87
C ARG A 153 -17.49 13.06 3.60
N GLN A 154 -18.40 12.79 2.68
CA GLN A 154 -18.07 12.16 1.41
C GLN A 154 -17.15 13.04 0.58
N GLN A 155 -17.43 14.35 0.47
CA GLN A 155 -16.58 15.30 -0.24
C GLN A 155 -15.17 15.39 0.35
N ALA A 156 -15.06 15.40 1.68
CA ALA A 156 -13.77 15.41 2.39
C ALA A 156 -12.97 14.13 2.11
N ALA A 157 -13.63 12.96 2.14
CA ALA A 157 -12.99 11.68 1.83
C ALA A 157 -12.53 11.60 0.37
N ASP A 158 -13.35 12.02 -0.57
CA ASP A 158 -13.01 12.06 -2.00
C ASP A 158 -11.83 12.99 -2.28
N LEU A 159 -11.83 14.18 -1.66
CA LEU A 159 -10.74 15.15 -1.79
C LEU A 159 -9.42 14.59 -1.22
N ALA A 160 -9.47 14.02 -0.02
CA ALA A 160 -8.29 13.44 0.63
C ALA A 160 -7.73 12.28 -0.22
N TRP A 161 -8.59 11.37 -0.66
CA TRP A 161 -8.20 10.26 -1.52
C TRP A 161 -7.62 10.73 -2.85
N ALA A 162 -8.32 11.61 -3.57
CA ALA A 162 -7.88 12.13 -4.85
C ALA A 162 -6.53 12.86 -4.75
N THR A 163 -6.32 13.62 -3.67
CA THR A 163 -5.06 14.34 -3.46
C THR A 163 -3.91 13.37 -3.20
N MET A 164 -4.05 12.45 -2.25
CA MET A 164 -2.98 11.50 -1.88
C MET A 164 -2.66 10.55 -3.03
N HIS A 165 -3.69 9.88 -3.55
CA HIS A 165 -3.52 8.87 -4.61
C HIS A 165 -3.14 9.51 -5.94
N GLY A 166 -3.80 10.58 -6.34
CA GLY A 166 -3.53 11.28 -7.59
C GLY A 166 -2.12 11.86 -7.64
N PHE A 167 -1.68 12.55 -6.57
CA PHE A 167 -0.33 13.12 -6.52
C PHE A 167 0.74 12.04 -6.72
N ILE A 168 0.71 10.97 -5.92
CA ILE A 168 1.76 9.95 -5.99
C ILE A 168 1.69 9.14 -7.28
N THR A 169 0.50 8.86 -7.82
CA THR A 169 0.35 8.17 -9.11
C THR A 169 1.00 8.98 -10.23
N LEU A 170 0.71 10.28 -10.32
CA LEU A 170 1.31 11.16 -11.31
C LEU A 170 2.84 11.27 -11.16
N VAL A 171 3.34 11.18 -9.93
CA VAL A 171 4.80 11.12 -9.67
C VAL A 171 5.39 9.81 -10.18
N LEU A 172 4.77 8.67 -9.88
CA LEU A 172 5.25 7.34 -10.28
C LEU A 172 5.19 7.14 -11.80
N GLU A 173 4.20 7.74 -12.46
CA GLU A 173 4.06 7.74 -13.92
C GLU A 173 5.01 8.76 -14.60
N GLY A 174 5.65 9.62 -13.80
CA GLY A 174 6.59 10.63 -14.30
C GLY A 174 5.89 11.82 -14.98
N GLU A 175 4.58 12.01 -14.75
CA GLU A 175 3.83 13.15 -15.29
C GLU A 175 4.14 14.43 -14.53
N ILE A 176 4.43 14.34 -13.24
CA ILE A 176 4.93 15.43 -12.42
C ILE A 176 6.27 15.08 -11.76
N GLY A 177 7.09 16.09 -11.53
CA GLY A 177 8.34 15.93 -10.78
C GLY A 177 9.48 15.23 -11.50
N ARG A 178 9.39 14.94 -12.79
CA ARG A 178 10.42 14.24 -13.57
C ARG A 178 11.82 14.86 -13.48
N ARG A 179 11.91 16.16 -13.25
CA ARG A 179 13.16 16.93 -13.13
C ARG A 179 13.44 17.39 -11.71
N ASP A 180 12.56 17.07 -10.78
CA ASP A 180 12.69 17.47 -9.39
C ASP A 180 13.66 16.56 -8.64
N SER A 181 14.39 17.13 -7.69
CA SER A 181 15.09 16.30 -6.71
C SER A 181 14.08 15.62 -5.78
N SER A 182 14.47 14.51 -5.15
CA SER A 182 13.63 13.83 -4.14
C SER A 182 13.16 14.79 -3.03
N ARG A 183 14.01 15.75 -2.64
CA ARG A 183 13.66 16.80 -1.65
C ARG A 183 12.58 17.74 -2.18
N ALA A 184 12.70 18.20 -3.41
CA ALA A 184 11.70 19.09 -4.03
C ALA A 184 10.35 18.39 -4.18
N LEU A 185 10.36 17.12 -4.60
CA LEU A 185 9.16 16.30 -4.71
C LEU A 185 8.46 16.11 -3.36
N LYS A 186 9.23 15.78 -2.32
CA LYS A 186 8.71 15.68 -0.95
C LYS A 186 8.08 17.01 -0.49
N SER A 187 8.72 18.13 -0.74
CA SER A 187 8.18 19.46 -0.39
C SER A 187 6.87 19.77 -1.12
N ARG A 188 6.76 19.42 -2.42
CA ARG A 188 5.52 19.58 -3.19
C ARG A 188 4.40 18.69 -2.67
N GLY A 189 4.71 17.44 -2.32
CA GLY A 189 3.75 16.52 -1.72
C GLY A 189 3.20 17.07 -0.39
N LEU A 190 4.08 17.54 0.49
CA LEU A 190 3.68 18.17 1.77
C LEU A 190 2.80 19.40 1.54
N ALA A 191 3.13 20.25 0.57
CA ALA A 191 2.32 21.42 0.24
C ALA A 191 0.91 21.02 -0.27
N ALA A 192 0.81 19.98 -1.10
CA ALA A 192 -0.46 19.47 -1.58
C ALA A 192 -1.31 18.90 -0.42
N LEU A 193 -0.70 18.15 0.50
CA LEU A 193 -1.38 17.61 1.69
C LEU A 193 -1.86 18.71 2.64
N ALA A 194 -1.04 19.75 2.87
CA ALA A 194 -1.43 20.88 3.71
C ALA A 194 -2.62 21.64 3.09
N ALA A 195 -2.60 21.92 1.79
CA ALA A 195 -3.70 22.57 1.09
C ALA A 195 -4.98 21.73 1.10
N MET A 196 -4.86 20.41 0.98
CA MET A 196 -5.98 19.48 1.12
C MET A 196 -6.56 19.56 2.53
N ALA A 197 -5.76 19.46 3.59
CA ALA A 197 -6.21 19.52 4.97
C ALA A 197 -6.90 20.83 5.31
N GLU A 198 -6.37 21.99 4.84
CA GLU A 198 -7.04 23.28 4.97
C GLU A 198 -8.40 23.31 4.26
N THR A 199 -8.50 22.68 3.08
CA THR A 199 -9.76 22.66 2.31
C THR A 199 -10.78 21.78 3.02
N VAL A 200 -10.40 20.62 3.54
CA VAL A 200 -11.24 19.75 4.36
C VAL A 200 -11.79 20.52 5.56
N THR A 201 -10.93 21.24 6.29
CA THR A 201 -11.38 22.05 7.43
C THR A 201 -12.39 23.15 7.02
N ARG A 202 -12.23 23.71 5.84
CA ARG A 202 -13.17 24.73 5.32
C ARG A 202 -14.53 24.15 4.94
N LEU A 203 -14.56 22.93 4.40
CA LEU A 203 -15.81 22.23 4.08
C LEU A 203 -16.68 21.98 5.33
N ALA A 204 -16.04 21.73 6.48
CA ALA A 204 -16.73 21.47 7.74
C ALA A 204 -17.28 22.73 8.45
N ARG A 205 -16.92 23.92 8.00
CA ARG A 205 -17.43 25.17 8.60
C ARG A 205 -18.83 25.48 8.07
N PRO A 206 -19.78 25.78 8.96
CA PRO A 206 -21.13 26.17 8.58
C PRO A 206 -21.16 27.48 7.77
#